data_044040d8a5485a508b74b397be4c004d
#
_entry.id   044040d8a5485a508b74b397be4c004d
#
_cell.length_a   1.000
_cell.length_b   1.000
_cell.length_c   1.000
_cell.angle_alpha   90.00
_cell.angle_beta   90.00
_cell.angle_gamma   90.00
#
_symmetry.space_group_name_H-M   'P 1'
#
loop_
_entity.id
_entity.type
_entity.pdbx_description
1 polymer ?
#
loop_
_entity_poly.entity_id
_entity_poly.type
_entity_poly.pdbx_seq_one_letter_code
_entity_poly.pdbx_strand_id
1 'polypeptide(L)'
;MITIYTDGSSRGNPGPGGFGTVIKKDNRRKEISGGFRLTTNNRMELLAVIVGLEALLKPNLDVTIYSDSKYVVDAIEKKWVFGWVKKNFKDKKNPDLWKRFLKIYPKHNVKMVWVKGHAGNPENERCDQLATEAADGNNLKLDLGYENSLKQG
;
A
#
# COMPACT_ATOMS: atom_id res chain seq x y z
N MET A 1 18.40 -9.25 -3.17
CA MET A 1 17.55 -8.16 -2.62
C MET A 1 16.35 -7.91 -3.52
N ILE A 2 15.22 -7.67 -2.91
CA ILE A 2 13.99 -7.34 -3.63
C ILE A 2 13.70 -5.86 -3.44
N THR A 3 13.32 -5.18 -4.50
CA THR A 3 12.89 -3.79 -4.46
C THR A 3 11.43 -3.70 -4.88
N ILE A 4 10.63 -3.00 -4.08
CA ILE A 4 9.21 -2.79 -4.36
C ILE A 4 8.95 -1.29 -4.47
N TYR A 5 8.24 -0.88 -5.52
CA TYR A 5 7.77 0.49 -5.72
C TYR A 5 6.26 0.47 -5.59
N THR A 6 5.70 1.49 -4.94
CA THR A 6 4.28 1.51 -4.62
C THR A 6 3.69 2.90 -4.82
N ASP A 7 2.41 2.95 -5.19
CA ASP A 7 1.65 4.19 -5.20
C ASP A 7 0.16 3.88 -5.00
N GLY A 8 -0.56 4.87 -4.53
CA GLY A 8 -2.01 4.80 -4.35
C GLY A 8 -2.64 6.12 -4.70
N SER A 9 -3.86 6.07 -5.20
CA SER A 9 -4.57 7.25 -5.68
C SER A 9 -6.06 7.11 -5.43
N SER A 10 -6.75 8.24 -5.22
CA SER A 10 -8.21 8.24 -5.22
C SER A 10 -8.72 9.49 -5.95
N ARG A 11 -9.82 9.32 -6.67
CA ARG A 11 -10.54 10.41 -7.35
C ARG A 11 -11.54 10.97 -6.36
N GLY A 12 -11.16 12.03 -5.64
CA GLY A 12 -11.87 12.44 -4.44
C GLY A 12 -11.41 11.57 -3.25
N ASN A 13 -11.53 12.08 -2.06
CA ASN A 13 -11.05 11.39 -0.87
C ASN A 13 -12.10 11.46 0.25
N PRO A 14 -13.08 10.52 0.30
CA PRO A 14 -13.14 9.26 -0.45
C PRO A 14 -13.67 9.38 -1.89
N GLY A 15 -13.42 8.35 -2.67
CA GLY A 15 -13.88 8.23 -4.05
C GLY A 15 -13.35 6.95 -4.69
N PRO A 16 -13.54 6.79 -6.00
CA PRO A 16 -12.90 5.68 -6.70
C PRO A 16 -11.39 5.78 -6.57
N GLY A 17 -10.74 4.67 -6.27
CA GLY A 17 -9.29 4.67 -6.07
C GLY A 17 -8.63 3.42 -6.61
N GLY A 18 -7.31 3.47 -6.68
CA GLY A 18 -6.51 2.35 -7.14
C GLY A 18 -5.12 2.35 -6.54
N PHE A 19 -4.47 1.21 -6.63
CA PHE A 19 -3.08 1.08 -6.23
C PHE A 19 -2.26 0.51 -7.37
N GLY A 20 -0.95 0.79 -7.34
CA GLY A 20 0.01 0.22 -8.25
C GLY A 20 1.25 -0.20 -7.50
N THR A 21 1.76 -1.38 -7.83
CA THR A 21 2.93 -1.96 -7.20
C THR A 21 3.82 -2.59 -8.25
N VAL A 22 5.11 -2.31 -8.21
CA VAL A 22 6.11 -2.92 -9.08
C VAL A 22 7.14 -3.62 -8.22
N ILE A 23 7.34 -4.91 -8.46
CA ILE A 23 8.31 -5.74 -7.73
C ILE A 23 9.45 -6.07 -8.66
N LYS A 24 10.69 -5.79 -8.22
CA LYS A 24 11.89 -6.09 -9.00
C LYS A 24 12.84 -6.98 -8.20
N LYS A 25 13.31 -8.02 -8.85
CA LYS A 25 14.36 -8.90 -8.31
C LYS A 25 15.26 -9.31 -9.47
N ASP A 26 16.52 -8.90 -9.45
CA ASP A 26 17.46 -9.15 -10.52
C ASP A 26 16.90 -8.65 -11.86
N ASN A 27 16.74 -9.54 -12.85
CA ASN A 27 16.16 -9.18 -14.15
C ASN A 27 14.65 -9.43 -14.22
N ARG A 28 14.01 -9.80 -13.11
CA ARG A 28 12.57 -10.06 -13.07
C ARG A 28 11.83 -8.83 -12.60
N ARG A 29 10.66 -8.63 -13.16
CA ARG A 29 9.81 -7.48 -12.85
C ARG A 29 8.34 -7.90 -12.91
N LYS A 30 7.57 -7.52 -11.91
CA LYS A 30 6.14 -7.83 -11.86
C LYS A 30 5.36 -6.57 -11.49
N GLU A 31 4.27 -6.34 -12.20
CA GLU A 31 3.33 -5.25 -11.90
C GLU A 31 2.06 -5.82 -11.32
N ILE A 32 1.53 -5.17 -10.28
CA ILE A 32 0.25 -5.52 -9.68
C ILE A 32 -0.54 -4.23 -9.51
N SER A 33 -1.82 -4.26 -9.84
CA SER A 33 -2.70 -3.10 -9.65
C SER A 33 -4.11 -3.55 -9.35
N GLY A 34 -4.92 -2.65 -8.82
CA GLY A 34 -6.32 -2.91 -8.57
C GLY A 34 -7.05 -1.63 -8.26
N GLY A 35 -8.35 -1.61 -8.58
CA GLY A 35 -9.19 -0.45 -8.36
C GLY A 35 -10.40 -0.77 -7.50
N PHE A 36 -10.90 0.24 -6.78
CA PHE A 36 -12.02 0.12 -5.85
C PHE A 36 -12.98 1.28 -6.08
N ARG A 37 -14.28 1.00 -5.95
CA ARG A 37 -15.32 2.00 -6.26
C ARG A 37 -15.39 3.14 -5.23
N LEU A 38 -15.05 2.84 -3.97
CA LEU A 38 -15.08 3.83 -2.89
C LEU A 38 -14.01 3.49 -1.86
N THR A 39 -13.00 4.33 -1.77
CA THR A 39 -11.86 4.13 -0.87
C THR A 39 -11.19 5.47 -0.59
N THR A 40 -10.03 5.45 0.05
CA THR A 40 -9.27 6.65 0.34
C THR A 40 -7.84 6.53 -0.19
N ASN A 41 -7.19 7.67 -0.34
CA ASN A 41 -5.80 7.71 -0.77
C ASN A 41 -4.89 6.90 0.15
N ASN A 42 -5.03 7.10 1.48
CA ASN A 42 -4.19 6.39 2.45
C ASN A 42 -4.39 4.88 2.40
N ARG A 43 -5.63 4.42 2.19
CA ARG A 43 -5.89 2.99 2.07
C ARG A 43 -5.19 2.40 0.85
N MET A 44 -5.22 3.11 -0.27
CA MET A 44 -4.57 2.64 -1.51
C MET A 44 -3.05 2.64 -1.40
N GLU A 45 -2.48 3.64 -0.74
CA GLU A 45 -1.05 3.67 -0.48
C GLU A 45 -0.59 2.49 0.37
N LEU A 46 -1.34 2.20 1.43
CA LEU A 46 -1.03 1.07 2.31
C LEU A 46 -1.26 -0.27 1.62
N LEU A 47 -2.35 -0.40 0.87
CA LEU A 47 -2.66 -1.65 0.15
C LEU A 47 -1.59 -1.98 -0.87
N ALA A 48 -1.03 -0.97 -1.55
CA ALA A 48 0.06 -1.19 -2.50
C ALA A 48 1.26 -1.87 -1.84
N VAL A 49 1.61 -1.47 -0.62
CA VAL A 49 2.69 -2.09 0.16
C VAL A 49 2.33 -3.53 0.55
N ILE A 50 1.13 -3.72 1.06
CA ILE A 50 0.67 -5.05 1.51
C ILE A 50 0.70 -6.05 0.37
N VAL A 51 0.12 -5.69 -0.76
CA VAL A 51 0.04 -6.58 -1.93
C VAL A 51 1.44 -6.94 -2.44
N GLY A 52 2.36 -5.97 -2.43
CA GLY A 52 3.74 -6.23 -2.81
C GLY A 52 4.40 -7.28 -1.93
N LEU A 53 4.24 -7.15 -0.62
CA LEU A 53 4.80 -8.13 0.32
C LEU A 53 4.12 -9.49 0.21
N GLU A 54 2.80 -9.51 0.06
CA GLU A 54 2.05 -10.77 -0.06
C GLU A 54 2.38 -11.54 -1.33
N ALA A 55 2.85 -10.87 -2.36
CA ALA A 55 3.22 -11.50 -3.62
C ALA A 55 4.55 -12.26 -3.56
N LEU A 56 5.33 -12.07 -2.50
CA LEU A 56 6.61 -12.74 -2.35
C LEU A 56 6.40 -14.19 -1.94
N LEU A 57 7.01 -15.11 -2.70
CA LEU A 57 6.76 -16.54 -2.54
C LEU A 57 7.58 -17.21 -1.46
N LYS A 58 8.72 -16.61 -1.06
CA LYS A 58 9.61 -17.18 -0.06
C LYS A 58 9.67 -16.29 1.16
N PRO A 59 9.81 -16.84 2.38
CA PRO A 59 10.00 -16.02 3.58
C PRO A 59 11.44 -15.55 3.73
N ASN A 60 11.65 -14.67 4.70
CA ASN A 60 12.98 -14.20 5.13
C ASN A 60 13.78 -13.50 4.02
N LEU A 61 13.10 -12.71 3.20
CA LEU A 61 13.74 -11.93 2.14
C LEU A 61 14.07 -10.53 2.63
N ASP A 62 15.18 -9.97 2.11
CA ASP A 62 15.51 -8.57 2.32
C ASP A 62 14.75 -7.75 1.28
N VAL A 63 13.90 -6.85 1.74
CA VAL A 63 12.99 -6.09 0.87
C VAL A 63 13.12 -4.59 1.18
N THR A 64 13.35 -3.80 0.15
CA THR A 64 13.31 -2.34 0.25
C THR A 64 12.07 -1.84 -0.50
N ILE A 65 11.23 -1.05 0.18
CA ILE A 65 9.99 -0.54 -0.40
C ILE A 65 10.07 0.98 -0.50
N TYR A 66 9.84 1.50 -1.70
CA TYR A 66 9.79 2.94 -1.95
C TYR A 66 8.33 3.39 -2.02
N SER A 67 8.01 4.42 -1.24
CA SER A 67 6.66 5.00 -1.19
C SER A 67 6.76 6.51 -1.03
N ASP A 68 5.84 7.25 -1.64
CA ASP A 68 5.74 8.70 -1.45
C ASP A 68 4.77 9.06 -0.32
N SER A 69 4.18 8.07 0.33
CA SER A 69 3.23 8.27 1.43
C SER A 69 3.96 8.36 2.77
N LYS A 70 4.04 9.56 3.33
CA LYS A 70 4.59 9.72 4.69
C LYS A 70 3.75 9.00 5.72
N TYR A 71 2.43 8.94 5.51
CA TYR A 71 1.54 8.22 6.40
C TYR A 71 1.99 6.76 6.57
N VAL A 72 2.26 6.07 5.46
CA VAL A 72 2.66 4.66 5.50
C VAL A 72 4.09 4.51 6.00
N VAL A 73 5.02 5.27 5.42
CA VAL A 73 6.44 5.15 5.74
C VAL A 73 6.69 5.45 7.22
N ASP A 74 6.15 6.55 7.72
CA ASP A 74 6.36 6.96 9.12
C ASP A 74 5.73 5.99 10.11
N ALA A 75 4.53 5.49 9.81
CA ALA A 75 3.88 4.52 10.71
C ALA A 75 4.72 3.26 10.89
N ILE A 76 5.43 2.86 9.87
CA ILE A 76 6.27 1.66 9.89
C ILE A 76 7.67 1.96 10.44
N GLU A 77 8.38 2.93 9.87
CA GLU A 77 9.78 3.19 10.22
C GLU A 77 9.92 3.84 11.60
N LYS A 78 8.98 4.68 12.00
CA LYS A 78 8.96 5.27 13.34
C LYS A 78 8.30 4.36 14.37
N LYS A 79 7.91 3.15 13.95
CA LYS A 79 7.33 2.12 14.83
C LYS A 79 5.98 2.49 15.44
N TRP A 80 5.29 3.49 14.91
CA TRP A 80 4.00 3.93 15.45
C TRP A 80 2.94 2.82 15.43
N VAL A 81 2.89 2.06 14.33
CA VAL A 81 1.88 1.02 14.16
C VAL A 81 1.98 -0.05 15.25
N PHE A 82 3.17 -0.33 15.74
CA PHE A 82 3.37 -1.33 16.79
C PHE A 82 2.82 -0.87 18.13
N GLY A 83 2.80 0.45 18.37
CA GLY A 83 2.11 1.02 19.52
C GLY A 83 0.59 1.00 19.35
N TRP A 84 0.11 1.21 18.14
CA TRP A 84 -1.33 1.18 17.86
C TRP A 84 -1.94 -0.20 18.12
N VAL A 85 -1.20 -1.27 17.81
CA VAL A 85 -1.64 -2.65 18.08
C VAL A 85 -1.94 -2.84 19.57
N LYS A 86 -1.07 -2.33 20.43
CA LYS A 86 -1.22 -2.47 21.89
C LYS A 86 -2.49 -1.82 22.41
N LYS A 87 -3.00 -0.82 21.70
CA LYS A 87 -4.22 -0.09 22.04
C LYS A 87 -5.40 -0.53 21.17
N ASN A 88 -5.28 -1.66 20.48
CA ASN A 88 -6.30 -2.20 19.59
C ASN A 88 -6.77 -1.16 18.56
N PHE A 89 -5.84 -0.36 18.05
CA PHE A 89 -6.07 0.70 17.03
C PHE A 89 -7.09 1.74 17.46
N LYS A 90 -7.24 1.98 18.77
CA LYS A 90 -8.16 2.99 19.27
C LYS A 90 -7.84 4.35 18.64
N ASP A 91 -8.88 5.00 18.08
CA ASP A 91 -8.79 6.31 17.42
C ASP A 91 -7.86 6.31 16.19
N LYS A 92 -7.57 5.14 15.62
CA LYS A 92 -6.76 5.02 14.40
C LYS A 92 -7.60 4.51 13.24
N LYS A 93 -7.32 5.06 12.05
CA LYS A 93 -7.99 4.65 10.82
C LYS A 93 -7.33 3.42 10.20
N ASN A 94 -8.08 2.71 9.39
CA ASN A 94 -7.57 1.60 8.58
C ASN A 94 -7.05 0.41 9.39
N PRO A 95 -7.71 0.06 10.52
CA PRO A 95 -7.21 -1.05 11.33
C PRO A 95 -7.20 -2.38 10.57
N ASP A 96 -8.15 -2.61 9.67
CA ASP A 96 -8.22 -3.82 8.86
C ASP A 96 -6.96 -4.01 8.01
N LEU A 97 -6.53 -2.95 7.32
CA LEU A 97 -5.33 -3.00 6.48
C LEU A 97 -4.05 -3.10 7.32
N TRP A 98 -3.99 -2.37 8.44
CA TRP A 98 -2.81 -2.46 9.31
C TRP A 98 -2.67 -3.85 9.92
N LYS A 99 -3.77 -4.50 10.28
CA LYS A 99 -3.73 -5.88 10.77
C LYS A 99 -3.23 -6.83 9.69
N ARG A 100 -3.66 -6.65 8.46
CA ARG A 100 -3.19 -7.44 7.32
C ARG A 100 -1.70 -7.22 7.08
N PHE A 101 -1.25 -5.96 7.13
CA PHE A 101 0.16 -5.61 7.04
C PHE A 101 1.01 -6.33 8.10
N LEU A 102 0.54 -6.33 9.34
CA LEU A 102 1.27 -6.91 10.45
C LEU A 102 1.36 -8.43 10.39
N LYS A 103 0.54 -9.09 9.61
CA LYS A 103 0.65 -10.53 9.35
C LYS A 103 1.77 -10.86 8.39
N ILE A 104 2.03 -9.99 7.42
CA ILE A 104 3.05 -10.26 6.40
C ILE A 104 4.40 -9.63 6.75
N TYR A 105 4.40 -8.50 7.45
CA TYR A 105 5.62 -7.76 7.76
C TYR A 105 6.70 -8.60 8.46
N PRO A 106 6.38 -9.40 9.51
CA PRO A 106 7.41 -10.17 10.22
C PRO A 106 8.04 -11.29 9.39
N LYS A 107 7.45 -11.64 8.25
CA LYS A 107 7.98 -12.71 7.40
C LYS A 107 9.21 -12.31 6.62
N HIS A 108 9.52 -11.02 6.57
CA HIS A 108 10.64 -10.49 5.78
C HIS A 108 11.39 -9.43 6.55
N ASN A 109 12.59 -9.12 6.08
CA ASN A 109 13.36 -8.00 6.59
C ASN A 109 13.05 -6.78 5.71
N VAL A 110 12.12 -5.93 6.16
CA VAL A 110 11.55 -4.84 5.36
C VAL A 110 12.15 -3.52 5.78
N LYS A 111 12.59 -2.75 4.78
CA LYS A 111 13.00 -1.35 4.93
C LYS A 111 12.10 -0.49 4.06
N MET A 112 11.47 0.52 4.67
CA MET A 112 10.68 1.51 3.96
C MET A 112 11.53 2.74 3.68
N VAL A 113 11.46 3.24 2.45
CA VAL A 113 12.15 4.47 2.05
C VAL A 113 11.11 5.45 1.51
N TRP A 114 11.05 6.62 2.13
CA TRP A 114 10.20 7.68 1.60
C TRP A 114 10.88 8.33 0.40
N VAL A 115 10.11 8.53 -0.67
CA VAL A 115 10.55 9.27 -1.84
C VAL A 115 9.61 10.42 -2.08
N LYS A 116 10.14 11.55 -2.51
CA LYS A 116 9.33 12.68 -2.89
C LYS A 116 8.55 12.31 -4.15
N GLY A 117 7.22 12.52 -4.15
CA GLY A 117 6.36 12.12 -5.24
C GLY A 117 6.83 12.69 -6.57
N HIS A 118 6.77 11.84 -7.60
CA HIS A 118 7.10 12.20 -8.98
C HIS A 118 8.51 12.74 -9.20
N ALA A 119 9.47 12.29 -8.40
CA ALA A 119 10.86 12.79 -8.47
C ALA A 119 11.68 12.15 -9.61
N GLY A 120 11.05 11.82 -10.72
CA GLY A 120 11.75 11.31 -11.91
C GLY A 120 12.15 9.84 -11.85
N ASN A 121 11.68 9.07 -10.88
CA ASN A 121 11.94 7.64 -10.83
C ASN A 121 10.95 6.91 -11.75
N PRO A 122 11.42 6.21 -12.80
CA PRO A 122 10.51 5.56 -13.75
C PRO A 122 9.55 4.55 -13.12
N GLU A 123 9.98 3.80 -12.12
CA GLU A 123 9.10 2.81 -11.49
C GLU A 123 8.06 3.46 -10.59
N ASN A 124 8.41 4.56 -9.91
CA ASN A 124 7.43 5.33 -9.14
C ASN A 124 6.38 5.95 -10.06
N GLU A 125 6.80 6.47 -11.22
CA GLU A 125 5.89 7.00 -12.23
C GLU A 125 4.97 5.89 -12.78
N ARG A 126 5.52 4.69 -12.98
CA ARG A 126 4.71 3.55 -13.43
C ARG A 126 3.68 3.15 -12.38
N CYS A 127 4.03 3.16 -11.10
CA CYS A 127 3.09 2.87 -10.02
C CYS A 127 1.96 3.90 -9.98
N ASP A 128 2.27 5.18 -10.17
CA ASP A 128 1.26 6.23 -10.26
C ASP A 128 0.32 5.97 -11.42
N GLN A 129 0.85 5.64 -12.58
CA GLN A 129 0.07 5.33 -13.76
C GLN A 129 -0.84 4.12 -13.53
N LEU A 130 -0.31 3.04 -12.96
CA LEU A 130 -1.10 1.85 -12.61
C LEU A 130 -2.23 2.20 -11.65
N ALA A 131 -1.95 3.00 -10.63
CA ALA A 131 -2.93 3.39 -9.63
C ALA A 131 -4.05 4.24 -10.24
N THR A 132 -3.71 5.24 -11.05
CA THR A 132 -4.71 6.13 -11.66
C THR A 132 -5.53 5.41 -12.72
N GLU A 133 -4.91 4.57 -13.53
CA GLU A 133 -5.63 3.76 -14.53
C GLU A 133 -6.61 2.79 -13.85
N ALA A 134 -6.20 2.18 -12.74
CA ALA A 134 -7.07 1.28 -11.98
C ALA A 134 -8.25 2.04 -11.38
N ALA A 135 -8.01 3.22 -10.81
CA ALA A 135 -9.06 4.05 -10.23
C ALA A 135 -10.10 4.50 -11.28
N ASP A 136 -9.66 4.75 -12.50
CA ASP A 136 -10.50 5.23 -13.59
C ASP A 136 -11.13 4.09 -14.40
N GLY A 137 -10.82 2.84 -14.08
CA GLY A 137 -11.28 1.69 -14.84
C GLY A 137 -12.72 1.29 -14.57
N ASN A 138 -13.18 0.26 -15.29
CA ASN A 138 -14.54 -0.25 -15.18
C ASN A 138 -14.68 -1.45 -14.26
N ASN A 139 -13.57 -2.04 -13.83
CA ASN A 139 -13.57 -3.24 -12.98
C ASN A 139 -13.27 -2.89 -11.53
N LEU A 140 -14.05 -1.93 -10.99
CA LEU A 140 -13.87 -1.49 -9.62
C LEU A 140 -14.50 -2.47 -8.65
N LYS A 141 -13.72 -2.85 -7.64
CA LYS A 141 -14.14 -3.77 -6.59
C LYS A 141 -14.69 -3.02 -5.40
N LEU A 142 -15.29 -3.78 -4.48
CA LEU A 142 -15.71 -3.24 -3.19
C LEU A 142 -14.52 -3.21 -2.23
N ASP A 143 -14.25 -2.05 -1.66
CA ASP A 143 -13.34 -1.96 -0.50
C ASP A 143 -14.19 -2.23 0.74
N LEU A 144 -14.37 -3.52 1.05
CA LEU A 144 -15.28 -3.95 2.11
C LEU A 144 -14.90 -3.37 3.47
N GLY A 145 -13.61 -3.35 3.79
CA GLY A 145 -13.17 -2.81 5.06
C GLY A 145 -13.53 -1.34 5.22
N TYR A 146 -13.37 -0.56 4.16
CA TYR A 146 -13.72 0.85 4.19
C TYR A 146 -15.22 1.07 4.20
N GLU A 147 -15.95 0.43 3.27
CA GLU A 147 -17.41 0.65 3.16
C GLU A 147 -18.14 0.16 4.41
N ASN A 148 -17.68 -0.93 5.01
CA ASN A 148 -18.26 -1.40 6.28
C ASN A 148 -17.95 -0.43 7.43
N SER A 149 -16.80 0.24 7.43
CA SER A 149 -16.48 1.22 8.46
C SER A 149 -17.45 2.41 8.45
N LEU A 150 -17.96 2.77 7.28
CA LEU A 150 -18.94 3.85 7.16
C LEU A 150 -20.29 3.50 7.77
N LYS A 151 -20.64 2.21 7.78
CA LYS A 151 -21.91 1.73 8.35
C LYS A 151 -21.88 1.67 9.87
N GLN A 152 -20.69 1.61 10.46
CA GLN A 152 -20.51 1.52 11.91
C GLN A 152 -20.37 2.90 12.58
N GLY A 153 -20.23 3.91 11.76
CA GLY A 153 -20.04 5.28 12.24
C GLY A 153 -21.36 5.93 12.61
#